data_8ea32c72aef56c0d3bdcbce7c2dd69a3
#
_entry.id   8ea32c72aef56c0d3bdcbce7c2dd69a3
#
_cell.length_a   1.000
_cell.length_b   1.000
_cell.length_c   1.000
_cell.angle_alpha   90.00
_cell.angle_beta   90.00
_cell.angle_gamma   90.00
#
_symmetry.space_group_name_H-M   'P 1'
#
loop_
_entity.id
_entity.type
_entity.pdbx_description
1 polymer ?
#
loop_
_entity_poly.entity_id
_entity_poly.type
_entity_poly.pdbx_seq_one_letter_code
_entity_poly.pdbx_strand_id
1 'polypeptide(L)'
;MTESLDVTDWAILAEVQRDGRIPFTELARRVNLSASATKERVRRLEEAGVITGYRAEVNPERTGYPVMAVVRLKYPGPGTRHQPLRRLLEERSEILECLRTTGDDCYVMKVVATSMAHLEEIVDELAEFGSTTTNLVLSRTLPLRGPGGFG
;
A
#
# COMPACT_ATOMS: atom_id res chain seq x y z
N MET A 1 3.12 -16.43 -16.93
CA MET A 1 2.53 -15.73 -18.10
C MET A 1 1.54 -14.72 -17.56
N THR A 2 1.77 -13.44 -17.82
CA THR A 2 0.81 -12.38 -17.47
C THR A 2 -0.39 -12.57 -18.41
N GLU A 3 -1.56 -12.91 -17.85
CA GLU A 3 -2.81 -12.93 -18.63
C GLU A 3 -2.98 -11.54 -19.26
N SER A 4 -3.22 -11.50 -20.56
CA SER A 4 -3.48 -10.24 -21.26
C SER A 4 -4.84 -9.73 -20.84
N LEU A 5 -4.87 -8.64 -20.06
CA LEU A 5 -6.10 -7.97 -19.66
C LEU A 5 -6.74 -7.29 -20.88
N ASP A 6 -8.02 -7.51 -21.08
CA ASP A 6 -8.77 -6.84 -22.14
C ASP A 6 -9.33 -5.48 -21.65
N VAL A 7 -9.90 -4.71 -22.57
CA VAL A 7 -10.48 -3.38 -22.28
C VAL A 7 -11.56 -3.47 -21.20
N THR A 8 -12.32 -4.56 -21.17
CA THR A 8 -13.39 -4.78 -20.19
C THR A 8 -12.81 -5.07 -18.80
N ASP A 9 -11.71 -5.85 -18.72
CA ASP A 9 -11.01 -6.12 -17.47
C ASP A 9 -10.46 -4.81 -16.89
N TRP A 10 -9.87 -3.94 -17.70
CA TRP A 10 -9.42 -2.61 -17.27
C TRP A 10 -10.57 -1.71 -16.82
N ALA A 11 -11.73 -1.76 -17.47
CA ALA A 11 -12.92 -1.04 -17.04
C ALA A 11 -13.41 -1.52 -15.66
N ILE A 12 -13.44 -2.84 -15.44
CA ILE A 12 -13.76 -3.44 -14.14
C ILE A 12 -12.76 -2.96 -13.08
N LEU A 13 -11.45 -3.06 -13.35
CA LEU A 13 -10.41 -2.63 -12.43
C LEU A 13 -10.52 -1.14 -12.07
N ALA A 14 -10.85 -0.28 -13.01
CA ALA A 14 -11.05 1.14 -12.76
C ALA A 14 -12.21 1.40 -11.79
N GLU A 15 -13.33 0.68 -11.95
CA GLU A 15 -14.49 0.84 -11.07
C GLU A 15 -14.24 0.27 -9.66
N VAL A 16 -13.66 -0.91 -9.55
CA VAL A 16 -13.37 -1.53 -8.22
C VAL A 16 -12.25 -0.81 -7.47
N GLN A 17 -11.31 -0.15 -8.16
CA GLN A 17 -10.32 0.73 -7.53
C GLN A 17 -10.96 2.02 -6.97
N ARG A 18 -12.03 2.50 -7.60
CA ARG A 18 -12.77 3.69 -7.13
C ARG A 18 -13.67 3.35 -5.95
N ASP A 19 -14.34 2.21 -6.02
CA ASP A 19 -15.24 1.71 -4.98
C ASP A 19 -15.14 0.17 -4.88
N GLY A 20 -14.33 -0.30 -3.94
CA GLY A 20 -14.15 -1.74 -3.67
C GLY A 20 -15.41 -2.42 -3.09
N ARG A 21 -16.48 -1.67 -2.79
CA ARG A 21 -17.76 -2.19 -2.30
C ARG A 21 -18.89 -2.06 -3.32
N ILE A 22 -18.57 -1.68 -4.57
CA ILE A 22 -19.56 -1.55 -5.63
C ILE A 22 -20.35 -2.87 -5.79
N PRO A 23 -21.70 -2.84 -5.77
CA PRO A 23 -22.50 -4.03 -6.03
C PRO A 23 -22.27 -4.56 -7.46
N PHE A 24 -22.26 -5.89 -7.63
CA PHE A 24 -22.05 -6.50 -8.95
C PHE A 24 -23.07 -6.05 -9.99
N THR A 25 -24.31 -5.78 -9.60
CA THR A 25 -25.35 -5.24 -10.48
C THR A 25 -25.00 -3.85 -11.01
N GLU A 26 -24.47 -2.99 -10.15
CA GLU A 26 -24.04 -1.65 -10.54
C GLU A 26 -22.73 -1.69 -11.35
N LEU A 27 -21.78 -2.53 -10.96
CA LEU A 27 -20.53 -2.73 -11.72
C LEU A 27 -20.85 -3.22 -13.14
N ALA A 28 -21.73 -4.22 -13.27
CA ALA A 28 -22.18 -4.77 -14.55
C ALA A 28 -22.77 -3.68 -15.45
N ARG A 29 -23.62 -2.82 -14.91
CA ARG A 29 -24.19 -1.69 -15.62
C ARG A 29 -23.13 -0.73 -16.15
N ARG A 30 -22.10 -0.42 -15.33
CA ARG A 30 -21.02 0.51 -15.70
C ARG A 30 -20.10 -0.05 -16.77
N VAL A 31 -19.84 -1.35 -16.74
CA VAL A 31 -18.97 -2.02 -17.74
C VAL A 31 -19.75 -2.65 -18.89
N ASN A 32 -21.06 -2.42 -18.95
CA ASN A 32 -21.95 -2.89 -20.01
C ASN A 32 -21.93 -4.42 -20.20
N LEU A 33 -22.03 -5.15 -19.09
CA LEU A 33 -22.10 -6.61 -19.04
C LEU A 33 -23.33 -7.09 -18.24
N SER A 34 -23.63 -8.39 -18.32
CA SER A 34 -24.54 -9.03 -17.36
C SER A 34 -23.87 -9.17 -15.98
N ALA A 35 -24.68 -9.23 -14.92
CA ALA A 35 -24.17 -9.41 -13.56
C ALA A 35 -23.35 -10.71 -13.41
N SER A 36 -23.80 -11.79 -14.07
CA SER A 36 -23.10 -13.09 -14.06
C SER A 36 -21.75 -13.03 -14.77
N ALA A 37 -21.69 -12.39 -15.94
CA ALA A 37 -20.44 -12.22 -16.68
C ALA A 37 -19.45 -11.33 -15.92
N THR A 38 -19.94 -10.28 -15.28
CA THR A 38 -19.11 -9.39 -14.44
C THR A 38 -18.55 -10.14 -13.25
N LYS A 39 -19.38 -10.90 -12.53
CA LYS A 39 -18.93 -11.71 -11.39
C LYS A 39 -17.85 -12.72 -11.80
N GLU A 40 -18.03 -13.38 -12.93
CA GLU A 40 -17.06 -14.35 -13.44
C GLU A 40 -15.72 -13.68 -13.81
N ARG A 41 -15.75 -12.48 -14.43
CA ARG A 41 -14.53 -11.73 -14.73
C ARG A 41 -13.80 -11.28 -13.47
N VAL A 42 -14.52 -10.74 -12.48
CA VAL A 42 -13.91 -10.35 -11.20
C VAL A 42 -13.26 -11.56 -10.54
N ARG A 43 -13.96 -12.72 -10.47
CA ARG A 43 -13.40 -13.94 -9.90
C ARG A 43 -12.10 -14.36 -10.60
N ARG A 44 -12.07 -14.30 -11.94
CA ARG A 44 -10.86 -14.61 -12.73
C ARG A 44 -9.71 -13.63 -12.41
N LEU A 45 -9.99 -12.33 -12.26
CA LEU A 45 -8.99 -11.32 -11.89
C LEU A 45 -8.44 -11.55 -10.48
N GLU A 46 -9.28 -12.01 -9.55
CA GLU A 46 -8.86 -12.40 -8.20
C GLU A 46 -7.99 -13.67 -8.22
N GLU A 47 -8.43 -14.71 -8.92
CA GLU A 47 -7.69 -15.98 -9.04
C GLU A 47 -6.33 -15.81 -9.75
N ALA A 48 -6.27 -14.93 -10.74
CA ALA A 48 -5.03 -14.57 -11.42
C ALA A 48 -4.11 -13.66 -10.58
N GLY A 49 -4.56 -13.22 -9.39
CA GLY A 49 -3.80 -12.31 -8.52
C GLY A 49 -3.66 -10.89 -9.07
N VAL A 50 -4.49 -10.52 -10.05
CA VAL A 50 -4.57 -9.13 -10.54
C VAL A 50 -5.26 -8.25 -9.51
N ILE A 51 -6.37 -8.73 -8.94
CA ILE A 51 -6.97 -8.16 -7.73
C ILE A 51 -6.42 -8.94 -6.55
N THR A 52 -5.59 -8.29 -5.74
CA THR A 52 -4.92 -8.91 -4.59
C THR A 52 -5.71 -8.78 -3.30
N GLY A 53 -6.81 -8.03 -3.30
CA GLY A 53 -7.66 -7.84 -2.14
C GLY A 53 -8.43 -6.52 -2.18
N TYR A 54 -9.30 -6.37 -1.18
CA TYR A 54 -10.09 -5.16 -0.94
C TYR A 54 -9.82 -4.68 0.48
N ARG A 55 -9.59 -3.40 0.65
CA ARG A 55 -9.31 -2.82 1.97
C ARG A 55 -10.03 -1.49 2.16
N ALA A 56 -10.36 -1.18 3.41
CA ALA A 56 -10.80 0.15 3.77
C ALA A 56 -9.60 1.12 3.75
N GLU A 57 -9.78 2.30 3.20
CA GLU A 57 -8.86 3.41 3.40
C GLU A 57 -9.25 4.13 4.70
N VAL A 58 -8.35 4.12 5.67
CA VAL A 58 -8.56 4.73 6.98
C VAL A 58 -7.77 6.03 7.06
N ASN A 59 -8.41 7.11 7.55
CA ASN A 59 -7.74 8.39 7.78
C ASN A 59 -6.96 8.33 9.11
N PRO A 60 -5.61 8.39 9.10
CA PRO A 60 -4.82 8.30 10.31
C PRO A 60 -5.10 9.41 11.33
N GLU A 61 -5.31 10.66 10.88
CA GLU A 61 -5.61 11.78 11.77
C GLU A 61 -6.90 11.53 12.57
N ARG A 62 -7.92 10.95 11.92
CA ARG A 62 -9.20 10.62 12.56
C ARG A 62 -9.13 9.42 13.51
N THR A 63 -8.06 8.65 13.43
CA THR A 63 -7.78 7.52 14.33
C THR A 63 -6.71 7.82 15.38
N GLY A 64 -6.32 9.09 15.53
CA GLY A 64 -5.41 9.53 16.59
C GLY A 64 -3.94 9.61 16.18
N TYR A 65 -3.64 9.51 14.88
CA TYR A 65 -2.29 9.61 14.34
C TYR A 65 -2.11 10.84 13.45
N PRO A 66 -2.00 12.06 14.01
CA PRO A 66 -1.91 13.30 13.23
C PRO A 66 -0.54 13.51 12.57
N VAL A 67 0.49 12.77 12.99
CA VAL A 67 1.83 12.89 12.42
C VAL A 67 2.04 11.77 11.42
N MET A 68 2.49 12.11 10.21
CA MET A 68 2.91 11.16 9.19
C MET A 68 4.32 11.50 8.72
N ALA A 69 5.15 10.47 8.55
CA ALA A 69 6.52 10.60 8.08
C ALA A 69 6.87 9.52 7.05
N VAL A 70 7.85 9.82 6.22
CA VAL A 70 8.58 8.85 5.43
C VAL A 70 9.95 8.67 6.08
N VAL A 71 10.23 7.46 6.56
CA VAL A 71 11.50 7.09 7.17
C VAL A 71 12.27 6.21 6.20
N ARG A 72 13.49 6.62 5.88
CA ARG A 72 14.42 5.83 5.08
C ARG A 72 15.48 5.25 6.00
N LEU A 73 15.77 3.96 5.85
CA LEU A 73 16.77 3.26 6.61
C LEU A 73 17.86 2.74 5.69
N LYS A 74 19.10 3.14 5.96
CA LYS A 74 20.28 2.56 5.38
C LYS A 74 20.74 1.37 6.22
N TYR A 75 20.44 0.17 5.74
CA TYR A 75 20.77 -1.06 6.46
C TYR A 75 22.24 -1.46 6.16
N PRO A 76 23.03 -1.86 7.15
CA PRO A 76 24.42 -2.22 6.91
C PRO A 76 24.53 -3.49 6.06
N GLY A 77 25.07 -3.35 4.88
CA GLY A 77 25.71 -4.28 3.96
C GLY A 77 25.17 -5.71 3.71
N PRO A 78 25.68 -6.40 2.71
CA PRO A 78 25.33 -7.78 2.42
C PRO A 78 25.80 -8.71 3.56
N GLY A 79 24.93 -9.63 3.96
CA GLY A 79 25.21 -10.60 5.05
C GLY A 79 24.51 -10.28 6.37
N THR A 80 23.89 -9.13 6.50
CA THR A 80 23.12 -8.78 7.71
C THR A 80 21.78 -9.54 7.74
N ARG A 81 21.47 -10.11 8.90
CA ARG A 81 20.22 -10.83 9.10
C ARG A 81 19.05 -9.84 9.13
N HIS A 82 18.18 -9.86 8.12
CA HIS A 82 16.99 -9.01 8.04
C HIS A 82 15.86 -9.42 9.01
N GLN A 83 15.98 -10.57 9.66
CA GLN A 83 14.95 -11.11 10.55
C GLN A 83 14.58 -10.20 11.73
N PRO A 84 15.54 -9.58 12.46
CA PRO A 84 15.20 -8.69 13.58
C PRO A 84 14.42 -7.45 13.12
N LEU A 85 14.85 -6.81 12.03
CA LEU A 85 14.14 -5.68 11.44
C LEU A 85 12.72 -6.09 11.00
N ARG A 86 12.60 -7.23 10.31
CA ARG A 86 11.30 -7.72 9.87
C ARG A 86 10.33 -7.93 11.03
N ARG A 87 10.80 -8.46 12.15
CA ARG A 87 10.00 -8.65 13.35
C ARG A 87 9.51 -7.31 13.91
N LEU A 88 10.38 -6.31 14.02
CA LEU A 88 9.99 -4.95 14.42
C LEU A 88 8.91 -4.38 13.49
N LEU A 89 9.08 -4.52 12.17
CA LEU A 89 8.11 -4.03 11.18
C LEU A 89 6.74 -4.71 11.32
N GLU A 90 6.70 -5.99 11.69
CA GLU A 90 5.47 -6.75 11.91
C GLU A 90 4.79 -6.39 13.25
N GLU A 91 5.56 -6.03 14.27
CA GLU A 91 5.06 -5.66 15.60
C GLU A 91 4.58 -4.20 15.69
N ARG A 92 5.13 -3.29 14.89
CA ARG A 92 4.79 -1.86 14.92
C ARG A 92 3.66 -1.52 13.96
N SER A 93 2.44 -1.38 14.50
CA SER A 93 1.25 -0.98 13.73
C SER A 93 1.33 0.43 13.13
N GLU A 94 2.20 1.27 13.66
CA GLU A 94 2.48 2.62 13.18
C GLU A 94 3.22 2.62 11.84
N ILE A 95 3.88 1.52 11.48
CA ILE A 95 4.55 1.36 10.19
C ILE A 95 3.54 0.78 9.20
N LEU A 96 2.95 1.66 8.39
CA LEU A 96 1.87 1.31 7.48
C LEU A 96 2.32 0.58 6.23
N GLU A 97 3.56 0.81 5.82
CA GLU A 97 4.17 0.26 4.61
C GLU A 97 5.68 0.26 4.74
N CYS A 98 6.31 -0.77 4.24
CA CYS A 98 7.76 -0.85 4.13
C CYS A 98 8.15 -1.41 2.77
N LEU A 99 8.90 -0.64 2.01
CA LEU A 99 9.43 -1.02 0.71
C LEU A 99 10.93 -1.28 0.84
N ARG A 100 11.40 -2.38 0.26
CA ARG A 100 12.82 -2.61 0.04
C ARG A 100 13.22 -2.07 -1.32
N THR A 101 14.21 -1.19 -1.34
CA THR A 101 14.64 -0.49 -2.54
C THR A 101 16.10 -0.83 -2.88
N THR A 102 16.51 -0.52 -4.10
CA THR A 102 17.91 -0.46 -4.48
C THR A 102 18.51 0.88 -4.02
N GLY A 103 19.81 0.95 -3.88
CA GLY A 103 20.53 2.16 -3.45
C GLY A 103 20.94 2.12 -1.97
N ASP A 104 21.43 3.25 -1.48
CA ASP A 104 21.98 3.35 -0.12
C ASP A 104 20.91 3.24 0.96
N ASP A 105 19.76 3.90 0.76
CA ASP A 105 18.60 3.80 1.64
C ASP A 105 17.74 2.61 1.19
N CYS A 106 18.10 1.41 1.64
CA CYS A 106 17.51 0.17 1.14
C CYS A 106 16.12 -0.17 1.71
N TYR A 107 15.62 0.59 2.68
CA TYR A 107 14.25 0.50 3.19
C TYR A 107 13.60 1.88 3.24
N VAL A 108 12.38 1.97 2.72
CA VAL A 108 11.55 3.17 2.75
C VAL A 108 10.24 2.83 3.42
N MET A 109 9.93 3.50 4.51
CA MET A 109 8.76 3.22 5.34
C MET A 109 7.84 4.43 5.42
N LYS A 110 6.55 4.16 5.38
CA LYS A 110 5.53 5.13 5.73
C LYS A 110 5.11 4.91 7.18
N VAL A 111 5.31 5.90 8.02
CA VAL A 111 5.09 5.83 9.47
C VAL A 111 4.05 6.86 9.88
N VAL A 112 3.19 6.50 10.82
CA VAL A 112 2.27 7.42 11.50
C VAL A 112 2.57 7.44 12.99
N ALA A 113 2.30 8.57 13.64
CA ALA A 113 2.52 8.71 15.07
C ALA A 113 1.47 9.62 15.72
N THR A 114 1.25 9.43 17.01
CA THR A 114 0.32 10.24 17.81
C THR A 114 0.89 11.62 18.14
N SER A 115 2.23 11.77 18.12
CA SER A 115 2.95 12.99 18.41
C SER A 115 4.35 12.96 17.80
N MET A 116 5.07 14.08 17.85
CA MET A 116 6.48 14.13 17.44
C MET A 116 7.37 13.29 18.36
N ALA A 117 7.11 13.29 19.66
CA ALA A 117 7.85 12.44 20.61
C ALA A 117 7.65 10.95 20.31
N HIS A 118 6.41 10.54 19.97
CA HIS A 118 6.14 9.16 19.56
C HIS A 118 6.84 8.80 18.24
N LEU A 119 6.91 9.73 17.28
CA LEU A 119 7.67 9.50 16.04
C LEU A 119 9.16 9.31 16.34
N GLU A 120 9.74 10.11 17.26
CA GLU A 120 11.14 9.99 17.68
C GLU A 120 11.43 8.61 18.29
N GLU A 121 10.55 8.10 19.17
CA GLU A 121 10.67 6.74 19.73
C GLU A 121 10.72 5.66 18.64
N ILE A 122 9.84 5.74 17.64
CA ILE A 122 9.81 4.78 16.52
C ILE A 122 11.10 4.87 15.70
N VAL A 123 11.57 6.09 15.43
CA VAL A 123 12.80 6.33 14.66
C VAL A 123 14.03 5.82 15.41
N ASP A 124 14.10 6.00 16.73
CA ASP A 124 15.20 5.50 17.55
C ASP A 124 15.29 3.97 17.52
N GLU A 125 14.16 3.27 17.58
CA GLU A 125 14.14 1.82 17.43
C GLU A 125 14.61 1.37 16.02
N LEU A 126 14.23 2.10 14.99
CA LEU A 126 14.72 1.82 13.63
C LEU A 126 16.21 2.12 13.48
N ALA A 127 16.72 3.12 14.18
CA ALA A 127 18.13 3.51 14.18
C ALA A 127 19.06 2.45 14.79
N GLU A 128 18.55 1.54 15.61
CA GLU A 128 19.30 0.38 16.08
C GLU A 128 19.75 -0.54 14.93
N PHE A 129 19.06 -0.50 13.79
CA PHE A 129 19.35 -1.33 12.60
C PHE A 129 20.23 -0.61 11.57
N GLY A 130 20.39 0.69 11.66
CA GLY A 130 21.18 1.45 10.72
C GLY A 130 20.87 2.94 10.73
N SER A 131 21.49 3.69 9.84
CA SER A 131 21.27 5.13 9.72
C SER A 131 19.88 5.43 9.17
N THR A 132 19.14 6.32 9.82
CA THR A 132 17.80 6.74 9.42
C THR A 132 17.78 8.17 8.90
N THR A 133 16.88 8.43 7.96
CA THR A 133 16.52 9.78 7.51
C THR A 133 15.01 9.91 7.57
N THR A 134 14.50 10.87 8.32
CA THR A 134 13.06 11.08 8.53
C THR A 134 12.61 12.35 7.84
N ASN A 135 11.57 12.24 7.01
CA ASN A 135 10.90 13.37 6.36
C ASN A 135 9.45 13.42 6.80
N LEU A 136 9.01 14.53 7.38
CA LEU A 136 7.60 14.75 7.69
C LEU A 136 6.78 14.92 6.41
N VAL A 137 5.62 14.29 6.36
CA VAL A 137 4.66 14.46 5.28
C VAL A 137 3.77 15.65 5.60
N LEU A 138 3.91 16.72 4.83
CA LEU A 138 3.11 17.94 5.00
C LEU A 138 1.70 17.79 4.43
N SER A 139 1.56 17.08 3.31
CA SER A 139 0.28 16.82 2.65
C SER A 139 0.38 15.63 1.71
N ARG A 140 -0.77 15.02 1.43
CA ARG A 140 -0.88 13.98 0.41
C ARG A 140 -1.41 14.61 -0.88
N THR A 141 -0.51 14.97 -1.79
CA THR A 141 -0.85 15.61 -3.07
C THR A 141 -1.63 14.67 -3.99
N LEU A 142 -1.31 13.39 -3.98
CA LEU A 142 -1.99 12.35 -4.74
C LEU A 142 -2.28 11.14 -3.82
N PRO A 143 -3.55 10.74 -3.67
CA PRO A 143 -3.88 9.51 -2.95
C PRO A 143 -3.29 8.27 -3.62
N LEU A 144 -3.08 7.21 -2.84
CA LEU A 144 -2.68 5.92 -3.40
C LEU A 144 -3.76 5.43 -4.36
N ARG A 145 -3.33 5.08 -5.56
CA ARG A 145 -4.16 4.46 -6.59
C ARG A 145 -3.39 3.33 -7.26
N GLY A 146 -4.09 2.35 -7.78
CA GLY A 146 -3.48 1.30 -8.57
C GLY A 146 -3.17 1.75 -10.00
N PRO A 147 -2.48 0.90 -10.78
CA PRO A 147 -2.22 1.16 -12.19
C PRO A 147 -3.53 1.27 -12.98
N GLY A 148 -3.58 2.23 -13.91
CA GLY A 148 -4.66 2.34 -14.90
C GLY A 148 -4.31 1.58 -16.17
N GLY A 149 -5.34 1.24 -16.98
CA GLY A 149 -5.12 0.71 -18.30
C GLY A 149 -4.40 1.74 -19.18
N PHE A 150 -3.48 1.26 -19.97
CA PHE A 150 -2.91 2.06 -21.04
C PHE A 150 -3.97 2.14 -22.15
N GLY A 151 -4.62 3.33 -22.28
CA GLY A 151 -5.49 3.65 -23.38
C GLY A 151 -4.71 3.81 -24.68
#